data_9bdf6d5ad0e3c9faf1ee1b3f5c9cda0f
#
_entry.id   9bdf6d5ad0e3c9faf1ee1b3f5c9cda0f
#
_cell.length_a   1.000
_cell.length_b   1.000
_cell.length_c   1.000
_cell.angle_alpha   90.00
_cell.angle_beta   90.00
_cell.angle_gamma   90.00
#
_symmetry.space_group_name_H-M   'P 1'
#
loop_
_entity.id
_entity.type
_entity.pdbx_description
1 polymer ?
#
loop_
_entity_poly.entity_id
_entity_poly.type
_entity_poly.pdbx_seq_one_letter_code
_entity_poly.pdbx_strand_id
1 'polypeptide(L)'
;MRLAAATAAYADDLAHVRRLSPATVRAYAADLRDLQNATGDVELAEVDLEGLREWLWRATQRGDARATIARRTASVRGFFAWAQEHGIVAVDPSLRLVAPKRARTLPKVATAPAMTAVLDAATARAGEGHAIALRDAAILELLYASALRVAELCGMDVDDIDAHRRTVRVIGKGSKERIVPFGGPAASALDAYLVRGRPVLAARGQGSPAVFLGARGGRLGTRAAYDVVSRAVAPALGTETTGPHTLRHSAATHLLDGGADLRTVQEMLGHASLGTTQIYTHVSAEKLAAAYRLAHPRA
;
A
#
# COMPACT_ATOMS: atom_id res chain seq x y z
N MET A 1 -13.76 10.85 31.78
CA MET A 1 -12.44 10.50 31.17
C MET A 1 -12.08 11.54 30.12
N ARG A 2 -10.88 12.10 30.18
CA ARG A 2 -10.42 13.09 29.20
C ARG A 2 -10.13 12.49 27.84
N LEU A 3 -10.28 13.28 26.79
CA LEU A 3 -10.12 12.87 25.39
C LEU A 3 -8.74 12.25 25.11
N ALA A 4 -7.67 12.80 25.68
CA ALA A 4 -6.31 12.24 25.52
C ALA A 4 -6.20 10.82 26.11
N ALA A 5 -6.69 10.61 27.32
CA ALA A 5 -6.66 9.31 27.99
C ALA A 5 -7.49 8.27 27.24
N ALA A 6 -8.70 8.67 26.78
CA ALA A 6 -9.57 7.81 25.98
C ALA A 6 -8.93 7.44 24.63
N THR A 7 -8.27 8.39 23.96
CA THR A 7 -7.55 8.16 22.71
C THR A 7 -6.43 7.14 22.89
N ALA A 8 -5.65 7.22 23.97
CA ALA A 8 -4.59 6.26 24.25
C ALA A 8 -5.17 4.86 24.50
N ALA A 9 -6.21 4.74 25.33
CA ALA A 9 -6.89 3.48 25.61
C ALA A 9 -7.48 2.84 24.34
N TYR A 10 -8.10 3.64 23.49
CA TYR A 10 -8.62 3.16 22.20
C TYR A 10 -7.51 2.69 21.25
N ALA A 11 -6.40 3.42 21.18
CA ALA A 11 -5.27 2.98 20.35
C ALA A 11 -4.71 1.63 20.82
N ASP A 12 -4.69 1.40 22.12
CA ASP A 12 -4.31 0.13 22.74
C ASP A 12 -5.30 -1.00 22.40
N ASP A 13 -6.62 -0.74 22.51
CA ASP A 13 -7.69 -1.66 22.08
C ASP A 13 -7.54 -2.05 20.61
N LEU A 14 -7.32 -1.05 19.73
CA LEU A 14 -7.13 -1.31 18.29
C LEU A 14 -5.91 -2.20 18.03
N ALA A 15 -4.82 -2.03 18.78
CA ALA A 15 -3.59 -2.78 18.61
C ALA A 15 -3.70 -4.21 19.16
N HIS A 16 -4.18 -4.37 20.38
CA HIS A 16 -4.08 -5.62 21.14
C HIS A 16 -5.35 -6.47 21.10
N VAL A 17 -6.54 -5.84 21.16
CA VAL A 17 -7.82 -6.54 21.14
C VAL A 17 -8.29 -6.75 19.69
N ARG A 18 -8.42 -5.68 18.92
CA ARG A 18 -8.88 -5.76 17.52
C ARG A 18 -7.79 -6.15 16.53
N ARG A 19 -6.53 -6.18 16.97
CA ARG A 19 -5.35 -6.61 16.20
C ARG A 19 -5.25 -5.94 14.82
N LEU A 20 -5.52 -4.64 14.77
CA LEU A 20 -5.41 -3.88 13.54
C LEU A 20 -3.94 -3.65 13.18
N SER A 21 -3.69 -3.40 11.89
CA SER A 21 -2.32 -3.13 11.43
C SER A 21 -1.73 -1.90 12.15
N PRO A 22 -0.42 -1.90 12.45
CA PRO A 22 0.24 -0.73 13.07
C PRO A 22 0.04 0.57 12.27
N ALA A 23 -0.12 0.47 10.94
CA ALA A 23 -0.41 1.62 10.09
C ALA A 23 -1.82 2.18 10.34
N THR A 24 -2.82 1.31 10.53
CA THR A 24 -4.19 1.72 10.85
C THR A 24 -4.26 2.36 12.23
N VAL A 25 -3.61 1.74 13.24
CA VAL A 25 -3.57 2.28 14.60
C VAL A 25 -2.94 3.68 14.60
N ARG A 26 -1.77 3.84 13.94
CA ARG A 26 -1.13 5.16 13.82
C ARG A 26 -2.01 6.20 13.12
N ALA A 27 -2.72 5.80 12.07
CA ALA A 27 -3.59 6.71 11.32
C ALA A 27 -4.78 7.17 12.17
N TYR A 28 -5.43 6.26 12.90
CA TYR A 28 -6.55 6.58 13.77
C TYR A 28 -6.10 7.42 14.97
N ALA A 29 -4.98 7.06 15.62
CA ALA A 29 -4.41 7.86 16.69
C ALA A 29 -4.01 9.27 16.22
N ALA A 30 -3.54 9.43 14.98
CA ALA A 30 -3.24 10.74 14.42
C ALA A 30 -4.52 11.57 14.17
N ASP A 31 -5.60 10.93 13.71
CA ASP A 31 -6.89 11.59 13.51
C ASP A 31 -7.49 12.08 14.83
N LEU A 32 -7.44 11.25 15.87
CA LEU A 32 -7.96 11.61 17.19
C LEU A 32 -7.12 12.68 17.89
N ARG A 33 -5.79 12.70 17.66
CA ARG A 33 -4.94 13.81 18.10
C ARG A 33 -5.27 15.12 17.37
N ASP A 34 -5.58 15.07 16.08
CA ASP A 34 -6.04 16.25 15.33
C ASP A 34 -7.38 16.77 15.88
N LEU A 35 -8.29 15.87 16.28
CA LEU A 35 -9.51 16.23 17.00
C LEU A 35 -9.18 16.91 18.34
N GLN A 36 -8.32 16.29 19.16
CA GLN A 36 -7.89 16.84 20.45
C GLN A 36 -7.24 18.22 20.30
N ASN A 37 -6.42 18.43 19.26
CA ASN A 37 -5.83 19.73 18.98
C ASN A 37 -6.90 20.80 18.61
N ALA A 38 -8.01 20.37 18.03
CA ALA A 38 -9.09 21.28 17.63
C ALA A 38 -10.05 21.62 18.77
N THR A 39 -10.30 20.67 19.70
CA THR A 39 -11.28 20.82 20.80
C THR A 39 -10.63 21.08 22.16
N GLY A 40 -9.32 20.88 22.28
CA GLY A 40 -8.63 20.78 23.55
C GLY A 40 -8.78 19.39 24.19
N ASP A 41 -8.11 19.18 25.33
CA ASP A 41 -8.24 17.95 26.11
C ASP A 41 -9.42 18.06 27.08
N VAL A 42 -10.63 18.04 26.52
CA VAL A 42 -11.91 18.14 27.23
C VAL A 42 -12.34 16.79 27.81
N GLU A 43 -13.35 16.78 28.68
CA GLU A 43 -14.02 15.54 29.07
C GLU A 43 -14.71 14.93 27.85
N LEU A 44 -14.59 13.60 27.65
CA LEU A 44 -15.12 12.95 26.47
C LEU A 44 -16.65 13.10 26.33
N ALA A 45 -17.36 13.21 27.45
CA ALA A 45 -18.80 13.45 27.49
C ALA A 45 -19.21 14.86 27.01
N GLU A 46 -18.27 15.81 26.95
CA GLU A 46 -18.52 17.18 26.46
C GLU A 46 -18.39 17.29 24.94
N VAL A 47 -17.81 16.28 24.29
CA VAL A 47 -17.69 16.27 22.83
C VAL A 47 -19.06 15.93 22.22
N ASP A 48 -19.64 16.90 21.55
CA ASP A 48 -20.94 16.76 20.92
C ASP A 48 -20.85 16.64 19.37
N LEU A 49 -21.99 16.43 18.74
CA LEU A 49 -22.09 16.31 17.29
C LEU A 49 -21.63 17.57 16.57
N GLU A 50 -21.94 18.75 17.11
CA GLU A 50 -21.60 20.03 16.45
C GLU A 50 -20.10 20.28 16.49
N GLY A 51 -19.42 20.00 17.59
CA GLY A 51 -17.95 20.05 17.69
C GLY A 51 -17.26 19.09 16.69
N LEU A 52 -17.82 17.89 16.51
CA LEU A 52 -17.31 16.94 15.53
C LEU A 52 -17.54 17.42 14.07
N ARG A 53 -18.68 18.03 13.80
CA ARG A 53 -18.96 18.64 12.48
C ARG A 53 -18.05 19.81 12.18
N GLU A 54 -17.86 20.70 13.14
CA GLU A 54 -16.95 21.85 13.03
C GLU A 54 -15.51 21.40 12.76
N TRP A 55 -15.03 20.37 13.48
CA TRP A 55 -13.70 19.80 13.24
C TRP A 55 -13.55 19.27 11.79
N LEU A 56 -14.52 18.52 11.27
CA LEU A 56 -14.51 18.01 9.90
C LEU A 56 -14.67 19.13 8.87
N TRP A 57 -15.46 20.16 9.18
CA TRP A 57 -15.60 21.32 8.31
C TRP A 57 -14.29 22.11 8.19
N ARG A 58 -13.60 22.35 9.33
CA ARG A 58 -12.26 22.97 9.32
C ARG A 58 -11.26 22.16 8.49
N ALA A 59 -11.31 20.83 8.55
CA ALA A 59 -10.49 19.99 7.70
C ALA A 59 -10.79 20.22 6.20
N THR A 60 -12.06 20.39 5.84
CA THR A 60 -12.48 20.72 4.48
C THR A 60 -11.95 22.08 4.05
N GLN A 61 -12.04 23.09 4.92
CA GLN A 61 -11.53 24.46 4.63
C GLN A 61 -10.01 24.49 4.47
N ARG A 62 -9.27 23.64 5.17
CA ARG A 62 -7.81 23.46 4.97
C ARG A 62 -7.45 22.77 3.65
N GLY A 63 -8.43 22.31 2.87
CA GLY A 63 -8.21 21.59 1.61
C GLY A 63 -7.83 20.11 1.80
N ASP A 64 -8.13 19.52 2.95
CA ASP A 64 -7.85 18.10 3.19
C ASP A 64 -8.58 17.22 2.17
N ALA A 65 -7.90 16.21 1.65
CA ALA A 65 -8.47 15.31 0.65
C ALA A 65 -9.74 14.61 1.17
N ARG A 66 -10.74 14.41 0.32
CA ARG A 66 -12.00 13.72 0.67
C ARG A 66 -11.76 12.37 1.32
N ALA A 67 -10.73 11.63 0.90
CA ALA A 67 -10.35 10.36 1.50
C ALA A 67 -9.86 10.51 2.95
N THR A 68 -9.15 11.61 3.26
CA THR A 68 -8.72 11.95 4.62
C THR A 68 -9.92 12.26 5.51
N ILE A 69 -10.87 13.07 5.02
CA ILE A 69 -12.09 13.40 5.76
C ILE A 69 -12.94 12.14 6.01
N ALA A 70 -13.09 11.28 5.00
CA ALA A 70 -13.80 10.01 5.15
C ALA A 70 -13.12 9.08 6.17
N ARG A 71 -11.79 9.01 6.20
CA ARG A 71 -11.03 8.25 7.18
C ARG A 71 -11.21 8.83 8.59
N ARG A 72 -11.12 10.16 8.76
CA ARG A 72 -11.38 10.85 10.04
C ARG A 72 -12.77 10.56 10.56
N THR A 73 -13.79 10.62 9.70
CA THR A 73 -15.17 10.26 10.07
C THR A 73 -15.25 8.80 10.55
N ALA A 74 -14.59 7.87 9.84
CA ALA A 74 -14.57 6.46 10.25
C ALA A 74 -13.82 6.24 11.57
N SER A 75 -12.69 6.93 11.77
CA SER A 75 -11.88 6.87 12.99
C SER A 75 -12.69 7.34 14.21
N VAL A 76 -13.33 8.50 14.12
CA VAL A 76 -14.14 9.08 15.19
C VAL A 76 -15.39 8.22 15.49
N ARG A 77 -16.07 7.71 14.47
CA ARG A 77 -17.20 6.80 14.68
C ARG A 77 -16.78 5.51 15.38
N GLY A 78 -15.64 4.93 14.98
CA GLY A 78 -15.09 3.75 15.68
C GLY A 78 -14.72 4.03 17.12
N PHE A 79 -14.17 5.23 17.38
CA PHE A 79 -13.77 5.66 18.72
C PHE A 79 -14.97 5.87 19.66
N PHE A 80 -15.98 6.61 19.23
CA PHE A 80 -17.16 6.84 20.09
C PHE A 80 -18.04 5.60 20.26
N ALA A 81 -18.13 4.74 19.25
CA ALA A 81 -18.77 3.43 19.40
C ALA A 81 -18.06 2.58 20.47
N TRP A 82 -16.72 2.55 20.44
CA TRP A 82 -15.91 1.88 21.46
C TRP A 82 -16.11 2.53 22.85
N ALA A 83 -16.12 3.85 22.93
CA ALA A 83 -16.32 4.57 24.19
C ALA A 83 -17.70 4.31 24.81
N GLN A 84 -18.74 4.21 23.99
CA GLN A 84 -20.09 3.85 24.44
C GLN A 84 -20.15 2.39 24.89
N GLU A 85 -19.57 1.46 24.15
CA GLU A 85 -19.48 0.03 24.50
C GLU A 85 -18.80 -0.19 25.86
N HIS A 86 -17.80 0.65 26.20
CA HIS A 86 -17.08 0.59 27.48
C HIS A 86 -17.70 1.50 28.58
N GLY A 87 -18.86 2.09 28.36
CA GLY A 87 -19.53 2.93 29.32
C GLY A 87 -18.87 4.26 29.66
N ILE A 88 -17.90 4.71 28.80
CA ILE A 88 -17.16 5.96 28.97
C ILE A 88 -18.04 7.17 28.61
N VAL A 89 -18.92 6.99 27.62
CA VAL A 89 -19.98 7.94 27.27
C VAL A 89 -21.34 7.24 27.24
N ALA A 90 -22.36 7.94 27.63
CA ALA A 90 -23.74 7.39 27.65
C ALA A 90 -24.31 7.29 26.21
N VAL A 91 -23.98 8.24 25.35
CA VAL A 91 -24.49 8.35 23.97
C VAL A 91 -23.35 8.62 23.04
N ASP A 92 -23.33 7.93 21.89
CA ASP A 92 -22.35 8.18 20.81
C ASP A 92 -22.75 9.44 20.00
N PRO A 93 -22.01 10.56 20.12
CA PRO A 93 -22.32 11.79 19.38
C PRO A 93 -22.01 11.67 17.88
N SER A 94 -21.26 10.65 17.47
CA SER A 94 -20.79 10.51 16.09
C SER A 94 -21.76 9.77 15.17
N LEU A 95 -22.87 9.21 15.68
CA LEU A 95 -23.83 8.42 14.91
C LEU A 95 -24.37 9.13 13.68
N ARG A 96 -24.58 10.45 13.77
CA ARG A 96 -25.12 11.28 12.69
C ARG A 96 -24.04 11.93 11.79
N LEU A 97 -22.76 11.61 12.00
CA LEU A 97 -21.72 12.06 11.09
C LEU A 97 -21.81 11.34 9.75
N VAL A 98 -21.86 12.13 8.68
CA VAL A 98 -21.91 11.60 7.33
C VAL A 98 -20.54 11.78 6.67
N ALA A 99 -19.92 10.68 6.29
CA ALA A 99 -18.68 10.74 5.50
C ALA A 99 -18.95 11.29 4.09
N PRO A 100 -18.07 12.11 3.54
CA PRO A 100 -18.17 12.54 2.14
C PRO A 100 -18.26 11.31 1.22
N LYS A 101 -19.22 11.31 0.31
CA LYS A 101 -19.29 10.26 -0.72
C LYS A 101 -17.97 10.24 -1.47
N ARG A 102 -17.34 9.07 -1.56
CA ARG A 102 -16.16 8.90 -2.41
C ARG A 102 -16.54 9.27 -3.84
N ALA A 103 -15.83 10.22 -4.43
CA ALA A 103 -15.96 10.45 -5.85
C ALA A 103 -15.60 9.12 -6.55
N ARG A 104 -16.52 8.56 -7.32
CA ARG A 104 -16.27 7.42 -8.20
C ARG A 104 -15.52 7.92 -9.44
N THR A 105 -14.29 8.37 -9.27
CA THR A 105 -13.40 8.56 -10.42
C THR A 105 -12.95 7.17 -10.86
N LEU A 106 -13.23 6.81 -12.11
CA LEU A 106 -12.64 5.63 -12.72
C LEU A 106 -11.12 5.73 -12.58
N PRO A 107 -10.45 4.70 -12.07
CA PRO A 107 -9.01 4.72 -11.98
C PRO A 107 -8.42 4.94 -13.38
N LYS A 108 -7.49 5.88 -13.51
CA LYS A 108 -6.74 6.04 -14.75
C LYS A 108 -5.84 4.82 -14.91
N VAL A 109 -6.07 4.06 -15.97
CA VAL A 109 -5.24 2.91 -16.37
C VAL A 109 -4.28 3.41 -17.45
N ALA A 110 -2.99 3.22 -17.26
CA ALA A 110 -2.03 3.43 -18.34
C ALA A 110 -2.19 2.30 -19.37
N THR A 111 -2.10 2.58 -20.65
CA THR A 111 -2.09 1.54 -21.68
C THR A 111 -0.83 0.68 -21.60
N ALA A 112 -0.89 -0.57 -22.09
CA ALA A 112 0.28 -1.46 -22.09
C ALA A 112 1.49 -0.86 -22.83
N PRO A 113 1.34 -0.23 -24.02
CA PRO A 113 2.45 0.48 -24.67
C PRO A 113 3.02 1.63 -23.84
N ALA A 114 2.18 2.42 -23.18
CA ALA A 114 2.64 3.52 -22.32
C ALA A 114 3.42 2.99 -21.11
N MET A 115 2.96 1.90 -20.50
CA MET A 115 3.69 1.25 -19.40
C MET A 115 5.02 0.67 -19.87
N THR A 116 5.06 0.02 -21.03
CA THR A 116 6.31 -0.48 -21.63
C THR A 116 7.31 0.65 -21.80
N ALA A 117 6.89 1.78 -22.39
CA ALA A 117 7.78 2.95 -22.59
C ALA A 117 8.31 3.51 -21.26
N VAL A 118 7.50 3.56 -20.20
CA VAL A 118 7.92 4.00 -18.85
C VAL A 118 8.98 3.05 -18.28
N LEU A 119 8.77 1.75 -18.40
CA LEU A 119 9.67 0.74 -17.86
C LEU A 119 11.00 0.67 -18.65
N ASP A 120 10.94 0.78 -19.98
CA ASP A 120 12.11 0.83 -20.82
C ASP A 120 12.95 2.09 -20.57
N ALA A 121 12.30 3.24 -20.36
CA ALA A 121 13.00 4.46 -19.96
C ALA A 121 13.67 4.35 -18.57
N ALA A 122 13.04 3.63 -17.62
CA ALA A 122 13.66 3.36 -16.33
C ALA A 122 14.87 2.42 -16.45
N THR A 123 14.77 1.39 -17.29
CA THR A 123 15.85 0.44 -17.60
C THR A 123 17.02 1.14 -18.30
N ALA A 124 16.75 2.04 -19.25
CA ALA A 124 17.78 2.83 -19.92
C ALA A 124 18.57 3.70 -18.93
N ARG A 125 17.89 4.39 -18.00
CA ARG A 125 18.56 5.15 -16.93
C ARG A 125 19.38 4.26 -15.99
N ALA A 126 18.94 3.04 -15.74
CA ALA A 126 19.68 2.06 -14.94
C ALA A 126 20.96 1.57 -15.66
N GLY A 127 21.00 1.63 -16.99
CA GLY A 127 22.17 1.30 -17.80
C GLY A 127 23.42 2.14 -17.45
N GLU A 128 23.25 3.36 -16.94
CA GLU A 128 24.33 4.20 -16.43
C GLU A 128 25.00 3.66 -15.15
N GLY A 129 24.47 2.61 -14.55
CA GLY A 129 25.04 1.91 -13.41
C GLY A 129 24.83 2.57 -12.03
N HIS A 130 24.13 3.67 -11.96
CA HIS A 130 23.84 4.33 -10.68
C HIS A 130 22.95 3.46 -9.78
N ALA A 131 23.39 3.20 -8.55
CA ALA A 131 22.74 2.28 -7.62
C ALA A 131 21.24 2.60 -7.36
N ILE A 132 20.88 3.88 -7.29
CA ILE A 132 19.49 4.33 -7.12
C ILE A 132 18.68 4.09 -8.40
N ALA A 133 19.25 4.33 -9.59
CA ALA A 133 18.56 4.09 -10.85
C ALA A 133 18.31 2.58 -11.08
N LEU A 134 19.28 1.73 -10.76
CA LEU A 134 19.13 0.26 -10.76
C LEU A 134 18.00 -0.19 -9.81
N ARG A 135 17.98 0.36 -8.60
CA ARG A 135 16.90 0.09 -7.62
C ARG A 135 15.53 0.50 -8.15
N ASP A 136 15.43 1.72 -8.67
CA ASP A 136 14.16 2.30 -9.12
C ASP A 136 13.61 1.53 -10.32
N ALA A 137 14.45 1.10 -11.25
CA ALA A 137 14.05 0.22 -12.36
C ALA A 137 13.53 -1.13 -11.85
N ALA A 138 14.24 -1.78 -10.92
CA ALA A 138 13.82 -3.04 -10.32
C ALA A 138 12.48 -2.91 -9.55
N ILE A 139 12.26 -1.80 -8.84
CA ILE A 139 10.99 -1.51 -8.17
C ILE A 139 9.83 -1.43 -9.18
N LEU A 140 10.01 -0.66 -10.25
CA LEU A 140 8.96 -0.44 -11.26
C LEU A 140 8.63 -1.74 -12.01
N GLU A 141 9.64 -2.47 -12.47
CA GLU A 141 9.48 -3.75 -13.15
C GLU A 141 8.78 -4.77 -12.26
N LEU A 142 9.24 -4.93 -11.01
CA LEU A 142 8.64 -5.92 -10.11
C LEU A 142 7.21 -5.56 -9.70
N LEU A 143 6.91 -4.29 -9.42
CA LEU A 143 5.55 -3.85 -9.10
C LEU A 143 4.58 -4.08 -10.27
N TYR A 144 5.02 -3.81 -11.49
CA TYR A 144 4.18 -4.03 -12.66
C TYR A 144 4.04 -5.52 -12.97
N ALA A 145 5.13 -6.28 -12.99
CA ALA A 145 5.12 -7.70 -13.29
C ALA A 145 4.26 -8.50 -12.30
N SER A 146 4.41 -8.26 -11.01
CA SER A 146 3.79 -9.07 -9.97
C SER A 146 2.56 -8.42 -9.31
N ALA A 147 2.18 -7.22 -9.73
CA ALA A 147 1.06 -6.45 -9.19
C ALA A 147 1.04 -6.38 -7.66
N LEU A 148 2.20 -6.32 -7.01
CA LEU A 148 2.35 -6.25 -5.57
C LEU A 148 1.77 -4.97 -4.97
N ARG A 149 1.38 -5.02 -3.69
CA ARG A 149 1.16 -3.80 -2.91
C ARG A 149 2.50 -3.18 -2.56
N VAL A 150 2.58 -1.86 -2.51
CA VAL A 150 3.83 -1.16 -2.14
C VAL A 150 4.36 -1.59 -0.77
N ALA A 151 3.49 -1.89 0.18
CA ALA A 151 3.89 -2.36 1.50
C ALA A 151 4.49 -3.77 1.46
N GLU A 152 3.98 -4.64 0.58
CA GLU A 152 4.52 -5.97 0.35
C GLU A 152 5.92 -5.87 -0.26
N LEU A 153 6.09 -5.06 -1.31
CA LEU A 153 7.40 -4.81 -1.93
C LEU A 153 8.43 -4.27 -0.91
N CYS A 154 8.05 -3.28 -0.12
CA CYS A 154 8.97 -2.70 0.89
C CYS A 154 9.25 -3.66 2.05
N GLY A 155 8.35 -4.61 2.32
CA GLY A 155 8.49 -5.61 3.37
C GLY A 155 9.41 -6.78 3.01
N MET A 156 9.65 -7.02 1.72
CA MET A 156 10.42 -8.19 1.25
C MET A 156 11.87 -8.18 1.72
N ASP A 157 12.34 -9.36 2.09
CA ASP A 157 13.74 -9.67 2.33
C ASP A 157 14.34 -10.43 1.13
N VAL A 158 15.67 -10.47 1.03
CA VAL A 158 16.36 -11.11 -0.10
C VAL A 158 15.95 -12.59 -0.24
N ASP A 159 15.74 -13.26 0.88
CA ASP A 159 15.34 -14.68 0.94
C ASP A 159 13.87 -14.91 0.48
N ASP A 160 13.10 -13.85 0.24
CA ASP A 160 11.74 -13.95 -0.31
C ASP A 160 11.74 -14.09 -1.85
N ILE A 161 12.92 -13.99 -2.50
CA ILE A 161 13.07 -14.07 -3.95
C ILE A 161 13.59 -15.46 -4.32
N ASP A 162 12.82 -16.19 -5.12
CA ASP A 162 13.30 -17.36 -5.85
C ASP A 162 13.63 -16.96 -7.29
N ALA A 163 14.91 -16.64 -7.54
CA ALA A 163 15.37 -16.20 -8.86
C ALA A 163 15.27 -17.31 -9.92
N HIS A 164 15.42 -18.58 -9.52
CA HIS A 164 15.34 -19.71 -10.43
C HIS A 164 13.92 -19.92 -10.95
N ARG A 165 12.95 -19.89 -10.01
CA ARG A 165 11.52 -20.03 -10.34
C ARG A 165 10.88 -18.72 -10.80
N ARG A 166 11.60 -17.59 -10.68
CA ARG A 166 11.11 -16.23 -10.93
C ARG A 166 9.82 -15.96 -10.14
N THR A 167 9.88 -16.19 -8.85
CA THR A 167 8.76 -15.94 -7.93
C THR A 167 9.19 -15.14 -6.73
N VAL A 168 8.27 -14.40 -6.15
CA VAL A 168 8.44 -13.71 -4.87
C VAL A 168 7.40 -14.19 -3.87
N ARG A 169 7.83 -14.43 -2.65
CA ARG A 169 6.98 -14.68 -1.51
C ARG A 169 6.61 -13.36 -0.84
N VAL A 170 5.34 -13.11 -0.61
CA VAL A 170 4.87 -11.89 0.04
C VAL A 170 3.83 -12.18 1.11
N ILE A 171 3.86 -11.37 2.16
CA ILE A 171 2.94 -11.44 3.29
C ILE A 171 1.87 -10.34 3.12
N GLY A 172 0.63 -10.76 2.92
CA GLY A 172 -0.51 -9.87 2.75
C GLY A 172 -1.21 -9.51 4.07
N LYS A 173 -2.39 -8.90 3.96
CA LYS A 173 -3.23 -8.57 5.12
C LYS A 173 -3.60 -9.83 5.91
N GLY A 174 -3.46 -9.77 7.23
CA GLY A 174 -3.75 -10.90 8.13
C GLY A 174 -2.66 -11.98 8.11
N SER A 175 -1.40 -11.59 7.81
CA SER A 175 -0.24 -12.49 7.76
C SER A 175 -0.38 -13.67 6.79
N LYS A 176 -1.23 -13.52 5.76
CA LYS A 176 -1.39 -14.54 4.72
C LYS A 176 -0.25 -14.43 3.72
N GLU A 177 0.48 -15.52 3.56
CA GLU A 177 1.53 -15.63 2.56
C GLU A 177 0.95 -16.01 1.20
N ARG A 178 1.57 -15.50 0.14
CA ARG A 178 1.35 -15.95 -1.22
C ARG A 178 2.64 -15.84 -2.05
N ILE A 179 2.73 -16.70 -3.05
CA ILE A 179 3.82 -16.69 -4.04
C ILE A 179 3.28 -16.04 -5.31
N VAL A 180 4.03 -15.08 -5.86
CA VAL A 180 3.64 -14.34 -7.07
C VAL A 180 4.77 -14.44 -8.11
N PRO A 181 4.47 -14.82 -9.37
CA PRO A 181 5.47 -14.90 -10.44
C PRO A 181 5.82 -13.49 -10.96
N PHE A 182 6.99 -13.40 -11.61
CA PHE A 182 7.43 -12.22 -12.35
C PHE A 182 8.18 -12.63 -13.63
N GLY A 183 8.15 -11.74 -14.64
CA GLY A 183 8.69 -12.01 -15.97
C GLY A 183 10.19 -11.76 -16.11
N GLY A 184 10.69 -12.02 -17.30
CA GLY A 184 12.09 -11.86 -17.67
C GLY A 184 12.66 -10.45 -17.43
N PRO A 185 12.00 -9.37 -17.90
CA PRO A 185 12.44 -8.01 -17.66
C PRO A 185 12.60 -7.67 -16.18
N ALA A 186 11.64 -8.08 -15.34
CA ALA A 186 11.72 -7.89 -13.90
C ALA A 186 12.87 -8.70 -13.27
N ALA A 187 13.10 -9.94 -13.75
CA ALA A 187 14.24 -10.76 -13.32
C ALA A 187 15.57 -10.06 -13.63
N SER A 188 15.73 -9.57 -14.85
CA SER A 188 16.95 -8.87 -15.27
C SER A 188 17.20 -7.58 -14.49
N ALA A 189 16.16 -6.78 -14.27
CA ALA A 189 16.27 -5.54 -13.50
C ALA A 189 16.61 -5.83 -12.02
N LEU A 190 16.00 -6.87 -11.45
CA LEU A 190 16.21 -7.29 -10.07
C LEU A 190 17.65 -7.81 -9.88
N ASP A 191 18.15 -8.67 -10.79
CA ASP A 191 19.51 -9.17 -10.78
C ASP A 191 20.52 -8.02 -10.88
N ALA A 192 20.35 -7.12 -11.85
CA ALA A 192 21.19 -5.94 -12.00
C ALA A 192 21.25 -5.09 -10.74
N TYR A 193 20.12 -4.91 -10.06
CA TYR A 193 20.07 -4.18 -8.81
C TYR A 193 20.76 -4.96 -7.67
N LEU A 194 20.44 -6.24 -7.49
CA LEU A 194 20.99 -7.05 -6.39
C LEU A 194 22.51 -7.18 -6.49
N VAL A 195 23.05 -7.34 -7.69
CA VAL A 195 24.48 -7.55 -7.92
C VAL A 195 25.25 -6.22 -7.90
N ARG A 196 24.75 -5.17 -8.54
CA ARG A 196 25.49 -3.91 -8.74
C ARG A 196 25.02 -2.75 -7.87
N GLY A 197 23.72 -2.61 -7.66
CA GLY A 197 23.15 -1.46 -6.97
C GLY A 197 23.04 -1.65 -5.46
N ARG A 198 22.50 -2.80 -5.04
CA ARG A 198 22.22 -3.07 -3.61
C ARG A 198 23.49 -3.05 -2.73
N PRO A 199 24.65 -3.64 -3.13
CA PRO A 199 25.85 -3.58 -2.31
C PRO A 199 26.33 -2.14 -2.08
N VAL A 200 26.25 -1.27 -3.08
CA VAL A 200 26.61 0.16 -2.96
C VAL A 200 25.71 0.88 -1.94
N LEU A 201 24.41 0.56 -1.93
CA LEU A 201 23.49 1.15 -0.96
C LEU A 201 23.69 0.53 0.43
N ALA A 202 23.89 -0.78 0.53
CA ALA A 202 24.10 -1.49 1.78
C ALA A 202 25.34 -0.98 2.54
N ALA A 203 26.39 -0.63 1.84
CA ALA A 203 27.62 -0.06 2.41
C ALA A 203 27.42 1.29 3.13
N ARG A 204 26.29 1.95 2.90
CA ARG A 204 25.92 3.23 3.56
C ARG A 204 25.13 3.04 4.85
N GLY A 205 24.76 1.80 5.19
CA GLY A 205 23.94 1.47 6.35
C GLY A 205 24.64 0.49 7.29
N GLN A 206 23.88 -0.02 8.26
CA GLN A 206 24.35 -0.98 9.27
C GLN A 206 24.00 -2.45 8.90
N GLY A 207 23.70 -2.72 7.65
CA GLY A 207 23.17 -4.01 7.21
C GLY A 207 21.64 -4.07 7.26
N SER A 208 21.04 -4.71 6.26
CA SER A 208 19.59 -4.92 6.22
C SER A 208 19.30 -6.12 5.33
N PRO A 209 18.43 -7.07 5.74
CA PRO A 209 17.99 -8.18 4.90
C PRO A 209 17.07 -7.72 3.76
N ALA A 210 16.53 -6.49 3.82
CA ALA A 210 15.58 -5.98 2.85
C ALA A 210 16.10 -6.06 1.41
N VAL A 211 15.23 -6.45 0.48
CA VAL A 211 15.52 -6.38 -0.96
C VAL A 211 15.84 -4.94 -1.34
N PHE A 212 14.90 -4.04 -1.11
CA PHE A 212 15.02 -2.65 -1.53
C PHE A 212 15.52 -1.75 -0.39
N LEU A 213 16.61 -1.04 -0.67
CA LEU A 213 17.26 -0.15 0.27
C LEU A 213 17.03 1.33 -0.10
N GLY A 214 16.87 2.15 0.92
CA GLY A 214 16.90 3.60 0.78
C GLY A 214 18.31 4.12 0.50
N ALA A 215 18.43 5.40 0.16
CA ALA A 215 19.72 6.03 -0.15
C ALA A 215 20.76 5.97 1.01
N ARG A 216 20.29 5.77 2.25
CA ARG A 216 21.11 5.63 3.46
C ARG A 216 21.34 4.19 3.90
N GLY A 217 21.03 3.19 3.04
CA GLY A 217 21.29 1.78 3.27
C GLY A 217 20.29 1.04 4.16
N GLY A 218 19.33 1.72 4.79
CA GLY A 218 18.23 1.08 5.52
C GLY A 218 17.13 0.60 4.57
N ARG A 219 16.16 -0.20 5.09
CA ARG A 219 14.98 -0.66 4.33
C ARG A 219 14.25 0.53 3.69
N LEU A 220 13.85 0.38 2.43
CA LEU A 220 13.09 1.39 1.70
C LEU A 220 11.70 1.56 2.32
N GLY A 221 11.33 2.80 2.65
CA GLY A 221 9.99 3.11 3.14
C GLY A 221 8.96 3.22 2.01
N THR A 222 7.70 2.95 2.32
CA THR A 222 6.59 3.00 1.35
C THR A 222 6.42 4.37 0.70
N ARG A 223 6.74 5.47 1.41
CA ARG A 223 6.68 6.82 0.84
C ARG A 223 7.71 7.00 -0.26
N ALA A 224 8.96 6.56 -0.03
CA ALA A 224 10.00 6.65 -1.04
C ALA A 224 9.69 5.78 -2.27
N ALA A 225 9.13 4.57 -2.07
CA ALA A 225 8.66 3.73 -3.18
C ALA A 225 7.49 4.39 -3.93
N TYR A 226 6.57 5.07 -3.23
CA TYR A 226 5.52 5.87 -3.86
C TYR A 226 6.11 6.96 -4.75
N ASP A 227 7.11 7.70 -4.26
CA ASP A 227 7.74 8.79 -5.00
C ASP A 227 8.47 8.28 -6.25
N VAL A 228 9.08 7.07 -6.22
CA VAL A 228 9.65 6.41 -7.40
C VAL A 228 8.58 6.17 -8.46
N VAL A 229 7.47 5.55 -8.07
CA VAL A 229 6.36 5.25 -9.00
C VAL A 229 5.73 6.54 -9.54
N SER A 230 5.49 7.53 -8.67
CA SER A 230 4.86 8.79 -9.08
C SER A 230 5.71 9.51 -10.13
N ARG A 231 7.01 9.65 -9.91
CA ARG A 231 7.93 10.30 -10.87
C ARG A 231 7.98 9.61 -12.22
N ALA A 232 7.89 8.27 -12.23
CA ALA A 232 7.97 7.51 -13.48
C ALA A 232 6.66 7.48 -14.25
N VAL A 233 5.53 7.28 -13.57
CA VAL A 233 4.24 6.95 -14.19
C VAL A 233 3.32 8.16 -14.37
N ALA A 234 3.40 9.18 -13.50
CA ALA A 234 2.52 10.34 -13.57
C ALA A 234 2.59 11.09 -14.92
N PRO A 235 3.78 11.31 -15.52
CA PRO A 235 3.87 11.95 -16.84
C PRO A 235 3.15 11.17 -17.94
N ALA A 236 3.24 9.84 -17.94
CA ALA A 236 2.59 8.98 -18.92
C ALA A 236 1.05 8.99 -18.82
N LEU A 237 0.50 9.39 -17.67
CA LEU A 237 -0.93 9.53 -17.41
C LEU A 237 -1.44 10.97 -17.55
N GLY A 238 -0.57 11.94 -17.83
CA GLY A 238 -0.92 13.34 -17.83
C GLY A 238 -1.47 13.83 -16.48
N THR A 239 -0.88 13.36 -15.37
CA THR A 239 -1.29 13.69 -14.01
C THR A 239 -0.10 14.25 -13.22
N GLU A 240 -0.36 15.13 -12.25
CA GLU A 240 0.70 15.64 -11.38
C GLU A 240 1.25 14.55 -10.45
N THR A 241 0.39 13.65 -9.99
CA THR A 241 0.78 12.56 -9.08
C THR A 241 0.03 11.28 -9.42
N THR A 242 0.69 10.16 -9.23
CA THR A 242 0.08 8.83 -9.28
C THR A 242 0.79 7.92 -8.28
N GLY A 243 0.22 6.77 -7.99
CA GLY A 243 0.79 5.89 -6.98
C GLY A 243 0.85 4.42 -7.41
N PRO A 244 1.46 3.57 -6.57
CA PRO A 244 1.58 2.13 -6.83
C PRO A 244 0.25 1.42 -7.08
N HIS A 245 -0.87 1.95 -6.58
CA HIS A 245 -2.20 1.41 -6.86
C HIS A 245 -2.58 1.52 -8.34
N THR A 246 -2.21 2.60 -9.01
CA THR A 246 -2.45 2.77 -10.45
C THR A 246 -1.64 1.75 -11.24
N LEU A 247 -0.38 1.54 -10.90
CA LEU A 247 0.50 0.57 -11.54
C LEU A 247 -0.04 -0.85 -11.38
N ARG A 248 -0.44 -1.21 -10.16
CA ARG A 248 -1.07 -2.50 -9.86
C ARG A 248 -2.41 -2.68 -10.60
N HIS A 249 -3.22 -1.62 -10.71
CA HIS A 249 -4.48 -1.68 -11.44
C HIS A 249 -4.25 -1.84 -12.94
N SER A 250 -3.28 -1.13 -13.52
CA SER A 250 -2.87 -1.30 -14.92
C SER A 250 -2.38 -2.73 -15.18
N ALA A 251 -1.52 -3.29 -14.31
CA ALA A 251 -1.06 -4.67 -14.42
C ALA A 251 -2.21 -5.68 -14.39
N ALA A 252 -3.16 -5.51 -13.47
CA ALA A 252 -4.33 -6.38 -13.38
C ALA A 252 -5.23 -6.30 -14.62
N THR A 253 -5.45 -5.09 -15.15
CA THR A 253 -6.24 -4.88 -16.37
C THR A 253 -5.55 -5.52 -17.56
N HIS A 254 -4.23 -5.31 -17.72
CA HIS A 254 -3.49 -5.87 -18.84
C HIS A 254 -3.40 -7.40 -18.81
N LEU A 255 -3.38 -8.01 -17.62
CA LEU A 255 -3.49 -9.47 -17.50
C LEU A 255 -4.86 -9.97 -17.97
N LEU A 256 -5.95 -9.29 -17.61
CA LEU A 256 -7.28 -9.64 -18.09
C LEU A 256 -7.41 -9.45 -19.60
N ASP A 257 -6.92 -8.34 -20.14
CA ASP A 257 -6.91 -8.04 -21.58
C ASP A 257 -6.07 -9.07 -22.35
N GLY A 258 -5.00 -9.60 -21.74
CA GLY A 258 -4.15 -10.67 -22.27
C GLY A 258 -4.77 -12.07 -22.16
N GLY A 259 -5.99 -12.20 -21.62
CA GLY A 259 -6.73 -13.46 -21.56
C GLY A 259 -6.55 -14.25 -20.25
N ALA A 260 -5.94 -13.69 -19.21
CA ALA A 260 -5.94 -14.33 -17.90
C ALA A 260 -7.36 -14.36 -17.35
N ASP A 261 -7.76 -15.50 -16.75
CA ASP A 261 -9.04 -15.58 -16.08
C ASP A 261 -9.08 -14.72 -14.80
N LEU A 262 -10.28 -14.24 -14.44
CA LEU A 262 -10.49 -13.35 -13.30
C LEU A 262 -10.01 -13.96 -11.99
N ARG A 263 -10.13 -15.28 -11.81
CA ARG A 263 -9.71 -15.98 -10.59
C ARG A 263 -8.20 -15.97 -10.43
N THR A 264 -7.47 -16.25 -11.50
CA THR A 264 -6.00 -16.15 -11.55
C THR A 264 -5.53 -14.75 -11.16
N VAL A 265 -6.16 -13.70 -11.73
CA VAL A 265 -5.84 -12.31 -11.38
C VAL A 265 -6.17 -12.00 -9.92
N GLN A 266 -7.30 -12.47 -9.39
CA GLN A 266 -7.67 -12.31 -7.98
C GLN A 266 -6.67 -13.01 -7.03
N GLU A 267 -6.22 -14.21 -7.37
CA GLU A 267 -5.21 -14.96 -6.61
C GLU A 267 -3.88 -14.21 -6.59
N MET A 268 -3.41 -13.71 -7.75
CA MET A 268 -2.20 -12.90 -7.85
C MET A 268 -2.29 -11.62 -7.02
N LEU A 269 -3.45 -10.96 -7.03
CA LEU A 269 -3.71 -9.77 -6.25
C LEU A 269 -3.88 -10.05 -4.75
N GLY A 270 -4.18 -11.25 -4.33
CA GLY A 270 -4.44 -11.60 -2.92
C GLY A 270 -5.68 -10.88 -2.38
N HIS A 271 -6.81 -10.94 -3.12
CA HIS A 271 -8.11 -10.47 -2.65
C HIS A 271 -8.73 -11.47 -1.68
N ALA A 272 -9.02 -11.05 -0.45
CA ALA A 272 -9.47 -11.89 0.67
C ALA A 272 -10.97 -12.27 0.61
N SER A 273 -11.66 -12.11 -0.50
CA SER A 273 -13.11 -12.33 -0.59
C SER A 273 -13.42 -13.50 -1.52
N LEU A 274 -13.36 -14.67 -0.97
CA LEU A 274 -14.22 -15.85 -1.20
C LEU A 274 -13.64 -16.95 -0.30
N GLY A 275 -14.42 -17.37 0.68
CA GLY A 275 -13.99 -18.24 1.77
C GLY A 275 -13.30 -19.50 1.26
N THR A 276 -12.05 -19.60 1.58
CA THR A 276 -11.32 -20.82 1.95
C THR A 276 -9.84 -20.45 2.05
N THR A 277 -9.21 -20.83 3.14
CA THR A 277 -7.76 -20.86 3.29
C THR A 277 -7.24 -21.96 2.34
N GLN A 278 -6.99 -21.61 1.09
CA GLN A 278 -6.26 -22.52 0.21
C GLN A 278 -4.79 -22.45 0.61
N ILE A 279 -4.28 -23.56 1.12
CA ILE A 279 -2.87 -23.84 1.25
C ILE A 279 -2.31 -23.77 -0.18
N TYR A 280 -1.48 -22.76 -0.48
CA TYR A 280 -0.80 -22.66 -1.76
C TYR A 280 0.15 -23.84 -1.91
N THR A 281 -0.27 -24.84 -2.65
CA THR A 281 0.58 -25.97 -3.04
C THR A 281 1.45 -25.55 -4.24
N HIS A 282 2.57 -26.27 -4.46
CA HIS A 282 3.44 -26.05 -5.63
C HIS A 282 2.67 -26.06 -6.96
N VAL A 283 1.62 -26.86 -7.05
CA VAL A 283 0.74 -26.96 -8.24
C VAL A 283 0.00 -25.67 -8.55
N SER A 284 -0.38 -24.87 -7.53
CA SER A 284 -1.05 -23.58 -7.76
C SER A 284 -0.08 -22.51 -8.25
N ALA A 285 1.19 -22.53 -7.80
CA ALA A 285 2.21 -21.58 -8.25
C ALA A 285 2.61 -21.81 -9.71
N GLU A 286 2.72 -23.07 -10.16
CA GLU A 286 3.02 -23.40 -11.56
C GLU A 286 1.89 -23.01 -12.51
N LYS A 287 0.63 -23.25 -12.13
CA LYS A 287 -0.55 -22.80 -12.92
C LYS A 287 -0.60 -21.28 -13.02
N LEU A 288 -0.31 -20.57 -11.92
CA LEU A 288 -0.27 -19.12 -11.90
C LEU A 288 0.86 -18.58 -12.80
N ALA A 289 2.05 -19.20 -12.77
CA ALA A 289 3.16 -18.84 -13.64
C ALA A 289 2.87 -19.14 -15.13
N ALA A 290 2.14 -20.21 -15.43
CA ALA A 290 1.73 -20.52 -16.80
C ALA A 290 0.73 -19.50 -17.34
N ALA A 291 -0.31 -19.18 -16.57
CA ALA A 291 -1.29 -18.15 -16.94
C ALA A 291 -0.64 -16.76 -17.09
N TYR A 292 0.30 -16.42 -16.20
CA TYR A 292 1.09 -15.20 -16.28
C TYR A 292 1.86 -15.10 -17.59
N ARG A 293 2.61 -16.18 -17.97
CA ARG A 293 3.38 -16.20 -19.24
C ARG A 293 2.54 -16.01 -20.48
N LEU A 294 1.29 -16.46 -20.46
CA LEU A 294 0.38 -16.31 -21.62
C LEU A 294 -0.23 -14.91 -21.72
N ALA A 295 -0.49 -14.27 -20.59
CA ALA A 295 -1.35 -13.09 -20.55
C ALA A 295 -0.60 -11.77 -20.20
N HIS A 296 0.57 -11.82 -19.54
CA HIS A 296 1.23 -10.60 -19.12
C HIS A 296 2.08 -9.99 -20.25
N PRO A 297 1.96 -8.67 -20.54
CA PRO A 297 2.70 -8.01 -21.63
C PRO A 297 4.24 -8.07 -21.50
N ARG A 298 4.75 -8.35 -20.31
CA ARG A 298 6.20 -8.48 -20.01
C ARG A 298 6.50 -9.80 -19.28
N ALA A 299 5.94 -10.89 -19.75
CA ALA A 299 6.18 -12.22 -19.21
C ALA A 299 7.61 -12.73 -19.46
#